data_d38ab96c8d206e11acbca867e20d0d56
#
_entry.id   d38ab96c8d206e11acbca867e20d0d56
#
_cell.length_a   1.000
_cell.length_b   1.000
_cell.length_c   1.000
_cell.angle_alpha   90.00
_cell.angle_beta   90.00
_cell.angle_gamma   90.00
#
_symmetry.space_group_name_H-M   'P 1'
#
loop_
_entity.id
_entity.type
_entity.pdbx_description
1 polymer ?
#
loop_
_entity_poly.entity_id
_entity_poly.type
_entity_poly.pdbx_seq_one_letter_code
_entity_poly.pdbx_strand_id
1 'polypeptide(L)'
;DARELIVKLGTPPLQNVTEIKEVMDIAGKDQCLTPYQLERVGMILSAVRRLKDYLERGKVFQNSLAYYEENFDAADDLREEIARQIRNERVDDYASKELAQLRMQIIKKTEEMKQKADQIMRSNKEAMADSFSTYRNGRLCLPVKKEYKYKIPGSVIDKSSTGNTLFVEPVGVANIYEEIVLLRISEENEVYRILYTLTAMVAQAEVLMEENIRMMEKLDFIFSKGKLSIDMQACEPVITLEREIKLKNARHPLMDRSICVPLQFEMGGDTKGI
;
A
#
# COMPACT_ATOMS: atom_id res chain seq x y z
N ASP A 1 -4.30 8.39 32.64
CA ASP A 1 -3.81 9.06 31.41
C ASP A 1 -4.46 8.48 30.15
N ALA A 2 -4.20 7.19 29.74
CA ALA A 2 -4.75 6.61 28.51
C ALA A 2 -6.29 6.63 28.45
N ARG A 3 -6.94 6.22 29.54
CA ARG A 3 -8.40 6.28 29.68
C ARG A 3 -8.94 7.69 29.46
N GLU A 4 -8.28 8.69 30.03
CA GLU A 4 -8.68 10.09 29.90
C GLU A 4 -8.62 10.56 28.46
N LEU A 5 -7.51 10.25 27.72
CA LEU A 5 -7.36 10.59 26.31
C LEU A 5 -8.43 9.91 25.45
N ILE A 6 -8.71 8.61 25.69
CA ILE A 6 -9.75 7.89 24.95
C ILE A 6 -11.12 8.53 25.16
N VAL A 7 -11.46 8.91 26.41
CA VAL A 7 -12.75 9.54 26.72
C VAL A 7 -12.88 10.93 26.08
N LYS A 8 -11.81 11.72 26.06
CA LYS A 8 -11.83 13.10 25.54
C LYS A 8 -11.63 13.20 24.02
N LEU A 9 -10.79 12.35 23.43
CA LEU A 9 -10.38 12.45 22.02
C LEU A 9 -10.87 11.27 21.16
N GLY A 10 -11.45 10.23 21.75
CA GLY A 10 -11.80 8.98 21.06
C GLY A 10 -10.64 8.01 20.97
N THR A 11 -10.85 6.93 20.23
CA THR A 11 -9.85 5.87 20.03
C THR A 11 -8.62 6.39 19.28
N PRO A 12 -7.38 6.10 19.75
CA PRO A 12 -6.17 6.51 19.04
C PRO A 12 -6.07 5.82 17.68
N PRO A 13 -5.50 6.48 16.64
CA PRO A 13 -5.40 5.95 15.29
C PRO A 13 -4.19 5.01 15.13
N LEU A 14 -4.11 3.96 15.96
CA LEU A 14 -3.09 2.93 15.88
C LEU A 14 -3.41 1.93 14.75
N GLN A 15 -2.37 1.44 14.08
CA GLN A 15 -2.47 0.47 13.00
C GLN A 15 -1.50 -0.69 13.22
N ASN A 16 -1.80 -1.84 12.58
CA ASN A 16 -0.88 -2.97 12.58
C ASN A 16 0.40 -2.64 11.80
N VAL A 17 1.55 -2.86 12.41
CA VAL A 17 2.88 -2.54 11.88
C VAL A 17 3.73 -3.78 11.56
N THR A 18 3.18 -4.98 11.68
CA THR A 18 3.94 -6.24 11.64
C THR A 18 4.69 -6.44 10.31
N GLU A 19 4.06 -6.11 9.18
CA GLU A 19 4.63 -6.30 7.83
C GLU A 19 5.80 -5.34 7.52
N ILE A 20 5.93 -4.25 8.26
CA ILE A 20 6.93 -3.22 7.96
C ILE A 20 8.36 -3.67 8.26
N LYS A 21 8.56 -4.50 9.28
CA LYS A 21 9.90 -5.01 9.62
C LYS A 21 10.52 -5.79 8.44
N GLU A 22 9.71 -6.60 7.76
CA GLU A 22 10.15 -7.32 6.56
C GLU A 22 10.48 -6.37 5.40
N VAL A 23 9.69 -5.31 5.22
CA VAL A 23 9.92 -4.31 4.17
C VAL A 23 11.22 -3.53 4.44
N MET A 24 11.49 -3.18 5.69
CA MET A 24 12.74 -2.50 6.08
C MET A 24 13.96 -3.40 5.85
N ASP A 25 13.87 -4.68 6.20
CA ASP A 25 14.93 -5.67 5.95
C ASP A 25 15.26 -5.82 4.45
N ILE A 26 14.25 -5.72 3.58
CA ILE A 26 14.43 -5.76 2.12
C ILE A 26 15.13 -4.49 1.64
N ALA A 27 14.70 -3.33 2.08
CA ALA A 27 15.29 -2.04 1.72
C ALA A 27 16.76 -1.93 2.17
N GLY A 28 17.07 -2.43 3.38
CA GLY A 28 18.44 -2.44 3.92
C GLY A 28 19.41 -3.38 3.19
N LYS A 29 18.90 -4.30 2.36
CA LYS A 29 19.71 -5.22 1.54
C LYS A 29 19.89 -4.78 0.08
N ASP A 30 19.70 -3.51 -0.23
CA ASP A 30 19.74 -2.94 -1.59
C ASP A 30 18.78 -3.63 -2.59
N GLN A 31 17.71 -4.25 -2.10
CA GLN A 31 16.68 -4.82 -2.94
C GLN A 31 15.58 -3.77 -3.17
N CYS A 32 15.23 -3.58 -4.44
CA CYS A 32 14.21 -2.61 -4.82
C CYS A 32 12.84 -3.03 -4.29
N LEU A 33 12.19 -2.14 -3.54
CA LEU A 33 10.84 -2.35 -3.03
C LEU A 33 9.81 -2.30 -4.16
N THR A 34 8.81 -3.16 -4.07
CA THR A 34 7.65 -3.12 -4.97
C THR A 34 6.74 -1.92 -4.66
N PRO A 35 5.91 -1.47 -5.62
CA PRO A 35 4.93 -0.41 -5.36
C PRO A 35 4.01 -0.72 -4.17
N TYR A 36 3.57 -1.97 -4.02
CA TYR A 36 2.80 -2.44 -2.87
C TYR A 36 3.53 -2.18 -1.53
N GLN A 37 4.81 -2.58 -1.45
CA GLN A 37 5.61 -2.38 -0.23
C GLN A 37 5.81 -0.90 0.09
N LEU A 38 6.09 -0.07 -0.91
CA LEU A 38 6.21 1.39 -0.75
C LEU A 38 4.89 2.02 -0.28
N GLU A 39 3.76 1.59 -0.82
CA GLU A 39 2.45 2.08 -0.39
C GLU A 39 2.18 1.73 1.09
N ARG A 40 2.60 0.53 1.53
CA ARG A 40 2.55 0.13 2.95
C ARG A 40 3.40 1.03 3.84
N VAL A 41 4.62 1.38 3.42
CA VAL A 41 5.46 2.36 4.14
C VAL A 41 4.72 3.70 4.24
N GLY A 42 4.17 4.22 3.14
CA GLY A 42 3.41 5.47 3.13
C GLY A 42 2.18 5.46 4.05
N MET A 43 1.47 4.32 4.11
CA MET A 43 0.33 4.13 5.01
C MET A 43 0.74 4.21 6.49
N ILE A 44 1.87 3.60 6.86
CA ILE A 44 2.39 3.64 8.23
C ILE A 44 2.88 5.03 8.60
N LEU A 45 3.63 5.70 7.74
CA LEU A 45 4.03 7.09 7.99
C LEU A 45 2.80 8.02 8.16
N SER A 46 1.75 7.77 7.39
CA SER A 46 0.48 8.47 7.55
C SER A 46 -0.24 8.14 8.86
N ALA A 47 -0.10 6.90 9.37
CA ALA A 47 -0.61 6.52 10.69
C ALA A 47 0.19 7.19 11.81
N VAL A 48 1.53 7.23 11.69
CA VAL A 48 2.42 7.96 12.61
C VAL A 48 2.01 9.43 12.67
N ARG A 49 1.80 10.09 11.52
CA ARG A 49 1.35 11.49 11.48
C ARG A 49 0.03 11.70 12.22
N ARG A 50 -0.98 10.86 11.93
CA ARG A 50 -2.28 10.95 12.63
C ARG A 50 -2.16 10.70 14.14
N LEU A 51 -1.30 9.77 14.56
CA LEU A 51 -1.05 9.49 15.97
C LEU A 51 -0.36 10.68 16.65
N LYS A 52 0.61 11.28 15.99
CA LYS A 52 1.27 12.50 16.43
C LYS A 52 0.25 13.63 16.66
N ASP A 53 -0.60 13.90 15.67
CA ASP A 53 -1.66 14.91 15.76
C ASP A 53 -2.70 14.60 16.87
N TYR A 54 -3.00 13.31 17.09
CA TYR A 54 -3.88 12.88 18.19
C TYR A 54 -3.26 13.18 19.56
N LEU A 55 -1.99 12.83 19.74
CA LEU A 55 -1.26 13.09 20.99
C LEU A 55 -1.09 14.60 21.23
N GLU A 56 -0.75 15.38 20.21
CA GLU A 56 -0.61 16.82 20.31
C GLU A 56 -1.87 17.50 20.83
N ARG A 57 -3.06 17.08 20.34
CA ARG A 57 -4.35 17.53 20.88
C ARG A 57 -4.54 17.15 22.35
N GLY A 58 -3.93 16.04 22.79
CA GLY A 58 -3.94 15.60 24.18
C GLY A 58 -3.18 16.51 25.14
N LYS A 59 -2.21 17.30 24.66
CA LYS A 59 -1.42 18.24 25.48
C LYS A 59 -2.31 19.31 26.16
N VAL A 60 -3.42 19.68 25.54
CA VAL A 60 -4.39 20.64 26.11
C VAL A 60 -4.92 20.17 27.48
N PHE A 61 -4.94 18.87 27.73
CA PHE A 61 -5.41 18.27 28.97
C PHE A 61 -4.29 18.04 29.99
N GLN A 62 -3.07 18.49 29.71
CA GLN A 62 -1.87 18.27 30.55
C GLN A 62 -1.62 16.78 30.84
N ASN A 63 -1.98 15.92 29.90
CA ASN A 63 -1.87 14.46 30.03
C ASN A 63 -0.45 14.01 29.69
N SER A 64 0.18 13.22 30.57
CA SER A 64 1.59 12.82 30.40
C SER A 64 1.85 11.98 29.15
N LEU A 65 0.86 11.17 28.70
CA LEU A 65 0.99 10.40 27.46
C LEU A 65 1.00 11.28 26.21
N ALA A 66 0.45 12.48 26.28
CA ALA A 66 0.43 13.39 25.14
C ALA A 66 1.83 13.83 24.72
N TYR A 67 2.78 13.91 25.66
CA TYR A 67 4.17 14.27 25.39
C TYR A 67 4.98 13.18 24.67
N TYR A 68 4.44 11.96 24.54
CA TYR A 68 5.03 10.94 23.66
C TYR A 68 5.02 11.36 22.19
N GLU A 69 4.24 12.38 21.81
CA GLU A 69 4.24 12.97 20.48
C GLU A 69 5.65 13.37 20.02
N GLU A 70 6.51 13.85 20.92
CA GLU A 70 7.87 14.28 20.64
C GLU A 70 8.79 13.13 20.17
N ASN A 71 8.42 11.88 20.44
CA ASN A 71 9.18 10.70 20.02
C ASN A 71 8.79 10.19 18.62
N PHE A 72 7.86 10.86 17.94
CA PHE A 72 7.42 10.48 16.61
C PHE A 72 7.93 11.43 15.54
N ASP A 73 8.46 10.85 14.48
CA ASP A 73 8.77 11.56 13.24
C ASP A 73 8.02 10.91 12.08
N ALA A 74 7.14 11.65 11.45
CA ALA A 74 6.32 11.17 10.35
C ALA A 74 7.07 11.10 9.02
N ALA A 75 8.34 11.50 8.95
CA ALA A 75 9.16 11.58 7.73
C ALA A 75 8.35 12.20 6.58
N ASP A 76 7.81 13.40 6.80
CA ASP A 76 6.82 14.01 5.91
C ASP A 76 7.30 14.05 4.45
N ASP A 77 8.58 14.33 4.20
CA ASP A 77 9.16 14.34 2.84
C ASP A 77 9.04 12.96 2.16
N LEU A 78 9.41 11.89 2.86
CA LEU A 78 9.29 10.52 2.35
C LEU A 78 7.82 10.13 2.13
N ARG A 79 6.96 10.45 3.10
CA ARG A 79 5.52 10.17 3.04
C ARG A 79 4.87 10.84 1.84
N GLU A 80 5.17 12.13 1.61
CA GLU A 80 4.63 12.91 0.50
C GLU A 80 5.17 12.42 -0.85
N GLU A 81 6.45 12.07 -0.91
CA GLU A 81 7.05 11.57 -2.13
C GLU A 81 6.47 10.20 -2.53
N ILE A 82 6.27 9.29 -1.57
CA ILE A 82 5.57 8.02 -1.80
C ILE A 82 4.13 8.29 -2.29
N ALA A 83 3.38 9.14 -1.59
CA ALA A 83 1.99 9.44 -1.92
C ALA A 83 1.83 10.09 -3.31
N ARG A 84 2.85 10.83 -3.77
CA ARG A 84 2.89 11.46 -5.10
C ARG A 84 3.17 10.45 -6.21
N GLN A 85 4.04 9.46 -5.94
CA GLN A 85 4.56 8.57 -6.99
C GLN A 85 3.88 7.19 -7.01
N ILE A 86 3.31 6.74 -5.88
CA ILE A 86 2.70 5.42 -5.75
C ILE A 86 1.21 5.58 -5.47
N ARG A 87 0.39 4.87 -6.26
CA ARG A 87 -1.06 4.84 -6.07
C ARG A 87 -1.65 3.53 -6.55
N ASN A 88 -2.53 2.94 -5.75
CA ASN A 88 -3.18 1.65 -6.05
C ASN A 88 -2.16 0.56 -6.42
N GLU A 89 -1.12 0.43 -5.62
CA GLU A 89 -0.04 -0.56 -5.77
C GLU A 89 0.69 -0.47 -7.12
N ARG A 90 0.73 0.73 -7.73
CA ARG A 90 1.40 1.01 -9.01
C ARG A 90 2.11 2.35 -8.96
N VAL A 91 3.13 2.48 -9.82
CA VAL A 91 3.74 3.79 -10.06
C VAL A 91 2.75 4.65 -10.86
N ASP A 92 2.39 5.81 -10.30
CA ASP A 92 1.43 6.75 -10.89
C ASP A 92 1.93 7.26 -12.26
N ASP A 93 1.01 7.54 -13.16
CA ASP A 93 1.34 8.03 -14.50
C ASP A 93 2.11 9.36 -14.46
N TYR A 94 1.87 10.15 -13.44
CA TYR A 94 2.50 11.45 -13.22
C TYR A 94 3.63 11.41 -12.19
N ALA A 95 4.12 10.22 -11.82
CA ALA A 95 5.24 10.08 -10.89
C ALA A 95 6.49 10.84 -11.38
N SER A 96 6.71 10.86 -12.71
CA SER A 96 7.69 11.73 -13.34
C SER A 96 7.17 12.27 -14.69
N LYS A 97 7.72 13.39 -15.15
CA LYS A 97 7.40 13.93 -16.49
C LYS A 97 7.80 12.97 -17.59
N GLU A 98 8.92 12.27 -17.41
CA GLU A 98 9.43 11.29 -18.36
C GLU A 98 8.49 10.10 -18.49
N LEU A 99 8.04 9.52 -17.36
CA LEU A 99 7.10 8.41 -17.35
C LEU A 99 5.77 8.77 -18.04
N ALA A 100 5.22 9.96 -17.74
CA ALA A 100 4.00 10.46 -18.38
C ALA A 100 4.16 10.59 -19.89
N GLN A 101 5.30 11.09 -20.36
CA GLN A 101 5.59 11.22 -21.79
C GLN A 101 5.75 9.84 -22.48
N LEU A 102 6.46 8.91 -21.86
CA LEU A 102 6.64 7.55 -22.38
C LEU A 102 5.29 6.83 -22.52
N ARG A 103 4.44 6.88 -21.49
CA ARG A 103 3.09 6.27 -21.53
C ARG A 103 2.20 6.90 -22.60
N MET A 104 2.23 8.22 -22.74
CA MET A 104 1.52 8.92 -23.82
C MET A 104 2.02 8.51 -25.21
N GLN A 105 3.35 8.37 -25.41
CA GLN A 105 3.92 7.94 -26.67
C GLN A 105 3.53 6.50 -27.00
N ILE A 106 3.53 5.59 -26.01
CA ILE A 106 3.10 4.19 -26.19
C ILE A 106 1.64 4.13 -26.64
N ILE A 107 0.74 4.90 -26.00
CA ILE A 107 -0.68 4.97 -26.40
C ILE A 107 -0.80 5.47 -27.80
N LYS A 108 -0.15 6.59 -28.16
CA LYS A 108 -0.18 7.19 -29.50
C LYS A 108 0.35 6.22 -30.56
N LYS A 109 1.49 5.57 -30.31
CA LYS A 109 2.07 4.58 -31.24
C LYS A 109 1.20 3.33 -31.38
N THR A 110 0.57 2.90 -30.32
CA THR A 110 -0.38 1.75 -30.38
C THR A 110 -1.58 2.06 -31.26
N GLU A 111 -2.10 3.30 -31.17
CA GLU A 111 -3.20 3.73 -32.04
C GLU A 111 -2.75 3.88 -33.51
N GLU A 112 -1.56 4.46 -33.73
CA GLU A 112 -0.93 4.57 -35.06
C GLU A 112 -0.76 3.19 -35.70
N MET A 113 -0.34 2.21 -34.92
CA MET A 113 -0.17 0.81 -35.37
C MET A 113 -1.50 0.21 -35.84
N LYS A 114 -2.58 0.41 -35.08
CA LYS A 114 -3.93 -0.06 -35.46
C LYS A 114 -4.43 0.63 -36.72
N GLN A 115 -4.30 1.94 -36.82
CA GLN A 115 -4.69 2.69 -38.01
C GLN A 115 -3.93 2.26 -39.25
N LYS A 116 -2.62 1.96 -39.10
CA LYS A 116 -1.81 1.42 -40.19
C LYS A 116 -2.29 0.04 -40.65
N ALA A 117 -2.61 -0.85 -39.74
CA ALA A 117 -3.18 -2.15 -40.03
C ALA A 117 -4.50 -2.00 -40.80
N ASP A 118 -5.43 -1.15 -40.32
CA ASP A 118 -6.72 -0.88 -40.97
C ASP A 118 -6.55 -0.28 -42.36
N GLN A 119 -5.59 0.64 -42.54
CA GLN A 119 -5.29 1.22 -43.86
C GLN A 119 -4.84 0.14 -44.85
N ILE A 120 -3.95 -0.76 -44.45
CA ILE A 120 -3.47 -1.87 -45.30
C ILE A 120 -4.62 -2.81 -45.64
N MET A 121 -5.47 -3.14 -44.69
CA MET A 121 -6.68 -3.98 -44.92
C MET A 121 -7.62 -3.34 -45.94
N ARG A 122 -7.96 -2.06 -45.78
CA ARG A 122 -8.84 -1.35 -46.70
C ARG A 122 -8.28 -1.29 -48.11
N SER A 123 -6.96 -1.11 -48.26
CA SER A 123 -6.29 -1.06 -49.57
C SER A 123 -6.18 -2.44 -50.24
N ASN A 124 -6.36 -3.53 -49.50
CA ASN A 124 -6.19 -4.90 -50.00
C ASN A 124 -7.37 -5.83 -49.67
N LYS A 125 -8.60 -5.31 -49.75
CA LYS A 125 -9.84 -6.03 -49.35
C LYS A 125 -9.95 -7.41 -49.96
N GLU A 126 -9.60 -7.57 -51.24
CA GLU A 126 -9.68 -8.85 -51.95
C GLU A 126 -8.79 -9.94 -51.34
N ALA A 127 -7.63 -9.53 -50.81
CA ALA A 127 -6.67 -10.44 -50.20
C ALA A 127 -7.05 -10.82 -48.76
N MET A 128 -8.01 -10.13 -48.14
CA MET A 128 -8.39 -10.39 -46.76
C MET A 128 -9.38 -11.56 -46.66
N ALA A 129 -9.14 -12.43 -45.68
CA ALA A 129 -10.04 -13.51 -45.32
C ALA A 129 -11.11 -13.05 -44.33
N ASP A 130 -10.88 -11.94 -43.61
CA ASP A 130 -11.75 -11.34 -42.63
C ASP A 130 -11.66 -9.80 -42.66
N SER A 131 -12.60 -9.12 -42.01
CA SER A 131 -12.73 -7.64 -42.01
C SER A 131 -12.04 -6.93 -40.85
N PHE A 132 -11.34 -7.66 -39.99
CA PHE A 132 -10.66 -7.10 -38.82
C PHE A 132 -9.27 -7.72 -38.61
N SER A 133 -8.36 -6.89 -38.07
CA SER A 133 -7.04 -7.34 -37.63
C SER A 133 -7.12 -8.10 -36.29
N THR A 134 -6.20 -8.98 -36.03
CA THR A 134 -6.20 -9.82 -34.82
C THR A 134 -4.79 -9.94 -34.23
N TYR A 135 -4.71 -10.10 -32.90
CA TYR A 135 -3.43 -10.40 -32.27
C TYR A 135 -3.12 -11.90 -32.31
N ARG A 136 -1.93 -12.24 -32.79
CA ARG A 136 -1.37 -13.60 -32.78
C ARG A 136 0.05 -13.56 -32.21
N ASN A 137 0.30 -14.37 -31.18
CA ASN A 137 1.59 -14.40 -30.49
C ASN A 137 2.10 -12.98 -30.07
N GLY A 138 1.18 -12.12 -29.59
CA GLY A 138 1.48 -10.75 -29.20
C GLY A 138 1.70 -9.75 -30.34
N ARG A 139 1.59 -10.17 -31.63
CA ARG A 139 1.76 -9.34 -32.82
C ARG A 139 0.41 -9.02 -33.47
N LEU A 140 0.25 -7.81 -33.96
CA LEU A 140 -0.97 -7.40 -34.69
C LEU A 140 -0.87 -7.88 -36.12
N CYS A 141 -1.76 -8.81 -36.51
CA CYS A 141 -1.74 -9.51 -37.78
C CYS A 141 -3.01 -9.24 -38.62
N LEU A 142 -2.86 -9.29 -39.92
CA LEU A 142 -3.92 -9.25 -40.88
C LEU A 142 -4.29 -10.69 -41.35
N PRO A 143 -5.56 -11.06 -41.40
CA PRO A 143 -6.01 -12.35 -41.92
C PRO A 143 -5.97 -12.34 -43.44
N VAL A 144 -4.93 -12.91 -44.04
CA VAL A 144 -4.69 -12.93 -45.49
C VAL A 144 -5.02 -14.30 -46.06
N LYS A 145 -5.77 -14.35 -47.14
CA LYS A 145 -6.01 -15.61 -47.90
C LYS A 145 -4.68 -16.17 -48.42
N LYS A 146 -4.48 -17.47 -48.34
CA LYS A 146 -3.22 -18.14 -48.69
C LYS A 146 -2.72 -17.80 -50.07
N GLU A 147 -3.62 -17.65 -51.06
CA GLU A 147 -3.33 -17.30 -52.44
C GLU A 147 -2.76 -15.90 -52.64
N TYR A 148 -3.05 -14.99 -51.71
CA TYR A 148 -2.55 -13.61 -51.72
C TYR A 148 -1.36 -13.36 -50.78
N LYS A 149 -0.69 -14.42 -50.33
CA LYS A 149 0.46 -14.32 -49.38
C LYS A 149 1.50 -13.25 -49.76
N TYR A 150 1.80 -13.16 -51.06
CA TYR A 150 2.85 -12.25 -51.54
C TYR A 150 2.35 -10.83 -51.87
N LYS A 151 1.06 -10.56 -51.77
CA LYS A 151 0.46 -9.25 -52.04
C LYS A 151 0.72 -8.26 -50.88
N ILE A 152 0.89 -8.77 -49.68
CA ILE A 152 1.18 -7.97 -48.46
C ILE A 152 2.58 -8.30 -47.97
N PRO A 153 3.53 -7.36 -48.12
CA PRO A 153 4.90 -7.51 -47.57
C PRO A 153 4.83 -7.63 -46.06
N GLY A 154 5.33 -8.71 -45.48
CA GLY A 154 5.31 -8.96 -44.04
C GLY A 154 5.69 -10.37 -43.69
N SER A 155 5.67 -10.66 -42.39
CA SER A 155 5.98 -11.97 -41.83
C SER A 155 4.71 -12.74 -41.50
N VAL A 156 4.67 -14.02 -41.86
CA VAL A 156 3.59 -14.94 -41.44
C VAL A 156 3.86 -15.34 -40.00
N ILE A 157 2.99 -14.91 -39.10
CA ILE A 157 3.11 -15.18 -37.65
C ILE A 157 2.39 -16.47 -37.28
N ASP A 158 1.23 -16.73 -37.94
CA ASP A 158 0.41 -17.89 -37.64
C ASP A 158 -0.44 -18.28 -38.89
N LYS A 159 -1.12 -19.43 -38.81
CA LYS A 159 -2.05 -19.91 -39.84
C LYS A 159 -3.31 -20.50 -39.21
N SER A 160 -4.43 -20.40 -39.92
CA SER A 160 -5.68 -21.03 -39.49
C SER A 160 -5.57 -22.56 -39.44
N SER A 161 -6.43 -23.23 -38.68
CA SER A 161 -6.44 -24.68 -38.54
C SER A 161 -6.63 -25.38 -39.89
N THR A 162 -7.36 -24.79 -40.84
CA THR A 162 -7.55 -25.29 -42.22
C THR A 162 -6.37 -24.94 -43.15
N GLY A 163 -5.46 -24.05 -42.73
CA GLY A 163 -4.33 -23.57 -43.53
C GLY A 163 -4.72 -22.60 -44.68
N ASN A 164 -5.98 -22.21 -44.81
CA ASN A 164 -6.45 -21.33 -45.87
C ASN A 164 -6.28 -19.84 -45.59
N THR A 165 -6.11 -19.47 -44.30
CA THR A 165 -5.85 -18.11 -43.88
C THR A 165 -4.47 -18.04 -43.20
N LEU A 166 -3.67 -17.07 -43.60
CA LEU A 166 -2.38 -16.75 -43.00
C LEU A 166 -2.52 -15.46 -42.20
N PHE A 167 -2.00 -15.46 -40.97
CA PHE A 167 -1.95 -14.27 -40.15
C PHE A 167 -0.61 -13.58 -40.38
N VAL A 168 -0.66 -12.53 -41.18
CA VAL A 168 0.53 -11.80 -41.63
C VAL A 168 0.69 -10.50 -40.82
N GLU A 169 1.85 -10.29 -40.24
CA GLU A 169 2.25 -8.99 -39.70
C GLU A 169 2.90 -8.19 -40.82
N PRO A 170 2.26 -7.09 -41.31
CA PRO A 170 2.86 -6.25 -42.35
C PRO A 170 4.11 -5.53 -41.87
N VAL A 171 5.10 -5.30 -42.74
CA VAL A 171 6.35 -4.61 -42.39
C VAL A 171 6.08 -3.26 -41.73
N GLY A 172 5.12 -2.47 -42.25
CA GLY A 172 4.80 -1.17 -41.66
C GLY A 172 4.16 -1.22 -40.27
N VAL A 173 3.50 -2.35 -39.92
CA VAL A 173 2.98 -2.62 -38.57
C VAL A 173 4.08 -3.10 -37.66
N ALA A 174 4.96 -4.00 -38.15
CA ALA A 174 6.10 -4.51 -37.42
C ALA A 174 7.05 -3.39 -36.97
N ASN A 175 7.37 -2.43 -37.85
CA ASN A 175 8.24 -1.30 -37.52
C ASN A 175 7.66 -0.46 -36.37
N ILE A 176 6.35 -0.17 -36.36
CA ILE A 176 5.72 0.58 -35.27
C ILE A 176 5.72 -0.25 -33.99
N TYR A 177 5.50 -1.56 -34.09
CA TYR A 177 5.56 -2.46 -32.94
C TYR A 177 6.95 -2.44 -32.29
N GLU A 178 8.04 -2.45 -33.06
CA GLU A 178 9.41 -2.36 -32.55
C GLU A 178 9.65 -1.04 -31.82
N GLU A 179 9.12 0.09 -32.35
CA GLU A 179 9.19 1.38 -31.64
C GLU A 179 8.44 1.30 -30.29
N ILE A 180 7.28 0.65 -30.25
CA ILE A 180 6.52 0.46 -29.00
C ILE A 180 7.32 -0.39 -28.01
N VAL A 181 8.01 -1.44 -28.45
CA VAL A 181 8.86 -2.28 -27.60
C VAL A 181 9.98 -1.46 -26.97
N LEU A 182 10.66 -0.62 -27.74
CA LEU A 182 11.70 0.26 -27.21
C LEU A 182 11.16 1.27 -26.19
N LEU A 183 9.98 1.85 -26.45
CA LEU A 183 9.33 2.74 -25.50
C LEU A 183 8.94 2.04 -24.20
N ARG A 184 8.50 0.78 -24.27
CA ARG A 184 8.19 -0.03 -23.07
C ARG A 184 9.43 -0.33 -22.24
N ILE A 185 10.56 -0.65 -22.88
CA ILE A 185 11.83 -0.83 -22.19
C ILE A 185 12.23 0.45 -21.46
N SER A 186 12.06 1.60 -22.12
CA SER A 186 12.32 2.90 -21.49
C SER A 186 11.36 3.19 -20.32
N GLU A 187 10.09 2.83 -20.45
CA GLU A 187 9.08 2.93 -19.37
C GLU A 187 9.49 2.06 -18.17
N GLU A 188 9.86 0.80 -18.40
CA GLU A 188 10.30 -0.12 -17.35
C GLU A 188 11.54 0.41 -16.62
N ASN A 189 12.52 0.94 -17.35
CA ASN A 189 13.72 1.55 -16.77
C ASN A 189 13.37 2.77 -15.91
N GLU A 190 12.46 3.63 -16.37
CA GLU A 190 12.05 4.80 -15.59
C GLU A 190 11.25 4.39 -14.34
N VAL A 191 10.35 3.41 -14.44
CA VAL A 191 9.65 2.82 -13.29
C VAL A 191 10.66 2.28 -12.27
N TYR A 192 11.65 1.51 -12.74
CA TYR A 192 12.70 0.98 -11.87
C TYR A 192 13.49 2.10 -11.18
N ARG A 193 13.85 3.15 -11.90
CA ARG A 193 14.56 4.33 -11.35
C ARG A 193 13.75 4.99 -10.22
N ILE A 194 12.44 5.16 -10.42
CA ILE A 194 11.53 5.73 -9.43
C ILE A 194 11.49 4.84 -8.16
N LEU A 195 11.26 3.54 -8.34
CA LEU A 195 11.19 2.59 -7.23
C LEU A 195 12.51 2.51 -6.46
N TYR A 196 13.63 2.50 -7.18
CA TYR A 196 14.96 2.49 -6.56
C TYR A 196 15.21 3.74 -5.73
N THR A 197 14.82 4.92 -6.24
CA THR A 197 14.97 6.19 -5.51
C THR A 197 14.14 6.19 -4.23
N LEU A 198 12.88 5.76 -4.31
CA LEU A 198 12.01 5.65 -3.12
C LEU A 198 12.54 4.62 -2.12
N THR A 199 13.07 3.48 -2.61
CA THR A 199 13.68 2.46 -1.76
C THR A 199 14.89 3.01 -0.99
N ALA A 200 15.74 3.78 -1.66
CA ALA A 200 16.88 4.42 -1.01
C ALA A 200 16.44 5.42 0.08
N MET A 201 15.36 6.18 -0.15
CA MET A 201 14.79 7.06 0.88
C MET A 201 14.24 6.26 2.07
N VAL A 202 13.58 5.13 1.83
CA VAL A 202 13.10 4.23 2.89
C VAL A 202 14.28 3.67 3.70
N ALA A 203 15.33 3.20 3.04
CA ALA A 203 16.53 2.71 3.70
C ALA A 203 17.21 3.79 4.58
N GLN A 204 17.25 5.03 4.13
CA GLN A 204 17.75 6.14 4.95
C GLN A 204 16.90 6.45 6.18
N ALA A 205 15.59 6.13 6.12
CA ALA A 205 14.66 6.33 7.22
C ALA A 205 14.55 5.11 8.16
N GLU A 206 15.39 4.07 8.01
CA GLU A 206 15.30 2.81 8.75
C GLU A 206 15.24 3.02 10.27
N VAL A 207 16.22 3.68 10.84
CA VAL A 207 16.33 3.92 12.29
C VAL A 207 15.10 4.68 12.82
N LEU A 208 14.67 5.69 12.10
CA LEU A 208 13.49 6.49 12.43
C LEU A 208 12.21 5.64 12.39
N MET A 209 12.06 4.78 11.38
CA MET A 209 10.93 3.87 11.27
C MET A 209 10.89 2.85 12.40
N GLU A 210 12.03 2.27 12.78
CA GLU A 210 12.14 1.35 13.92
C GLU A 210 11.73 2.01 15.24
N GLU A 211 12.17 3.24 15.48
CA GLU A 211 11.78 4.00 16.66
C GLU A 211 10.28 4.30 16.70
N ASN A 212 9.70 4.71 15.57
CA ASN A 212 8.26 4.91 15.44
C ASN A 212 7.48 3.62 15.76
N ILE A 213 7.90 2.48 15.19
CA ILE A 213 7.25 1.18 15.41
C ILE A 213 7.30 0.80 16.88
N ARG A 214 8.48 0.87 17.50
CA ARG A 214 8.66 0.55 18.92
C ARG A 214 7.76 1.44 19.81
N MET A 215 7.64 2.71 19.47
CA MET A 215 6.82 3.64 20.22
C MET A 215 5.32 3.40 19.99
N MET A 216 4.90 3.05 18.77
CA MET A 216 3.53 2.65 18.47
C MET A 216 3.13 1.39 19.23
N GLU A 217 3.98 0.35 19.24
CA GLU A 217 3.74 -0.89 20.01
C GLU A 217 3.57 -0.61 21.51
N LYS A 218 4.40 0.27 22.06
CA LYS A 218 4.30 0.70 23.47
C LYS A 218 2.99 1.42 23.76
N LEU A 219 2.61 2.36 22.90
CA LEU A 219 1.36 3.10 23.05
C LEU A 219 0.13 2.23 22.85
N ASP A 220 0.17 1.29 21.90
CA ASP A 220 -0.91 0.33 21.68
C ASP A 220 -1.20 -0.46 22.95
N PHE A 221 -0.16 -0.98 23.61
CA PHE A 221 -0.31 -1.67 24.88
C PHE A 221 -0.87 -0.77 26.00
N ILE A 222 -0.44 0.48 26.07
CA ILE A 222 -0.93 1.44 27.07
C ILE A 222 -2.40 1.79 26.81
N PHE A 223 -2.77 2.07 25.57
CA PHE A 223 -4.15 2.41 25.21
C PHE A 223 -5.09 1.20 25.31
N SER A 224 -4.61 -0.01 25.02
CA SER A 224 -5.37 -1.25 25.22
C SER A 224 -5.76 -1.45 26.69
N LYS A 225 -4.83 -1.18 27.64
CA LYS A 225 -5.16 -1.18 29.07
C LYS A 225 -6.16 -0.07 29.43
N GLY A 226 -6.00 1.11 28.84
CA GLY A 226 -6.94 2.22 29.02
C GLY A 226 -8.34 1.86 28.55
N LYS A 227 -8.48 1.24 27.39
CA LYS A 227 -9.74 0.75 26.82
C LYS A 227 -10.35 -0.33 27.70
N LEU A 228 -9.56 -1.32 28.12
CA LEU A 228 -10.01 -2.38 29.03
C LEU A 228 -10.53 -1.79 30.35
N SER A 229 -9.86 -0.77 30.89
CA SER A 229 -10.33 -0.05 32.09
C SER A 229 -11.69 0.62 31.88
N ILE A 230 -11.98 1.14 30.68
CA ILE A 230 -13.28 1.73 30.35
C ILE A 230 -14.34 0.62 30.26
N ASP A 231 -14.07 -0.45 29.53
CA ASP A 231 -14.98 -1.57 29.31
C ASP A 231 -15.36 -2.26 30.64
N MET A 232 -14.40 -2.42 31.53
CA MET A 232 -14.62 -2.95 32.89
C MET A 232 -15.20 -1.91 33.87
N GLN A 233 -15.27 -0.63 33.50
CA GLN A 233 -15.54 0.50 34.43
C GLN A 233 -14.63 0.41 35.66
N ALA A 234 -13.38 0.03 35.45
CA ALA A 234 -12.42 -0.13 36.52
C ALA A 234 -11.99 1.23 37.11
N CYS A 235 -11.53 1.22 38.35
CA CYS A 235 -10.87 2.35 38.98
C CYS A 235 -9.40 2.05 39.22
N GLU A 236 -8.60 3.10 39.41
CA GLU A 236 -7.19 2.95 39.74
C GLU A 236 -7.06 2.36 41.16
N PRO A 237 -6.30 1.25 41.34
CA PRO A 237 -6.06 0.71 42.68
C PRO A 237 -5.06 1.57 43.45
N VAL A 238 -5.33 1.78 44.72
CA VAL A 238 -4.36 2.36 45.65
C VAL A 238 -3.49 1.25 46.21
N ILE A 239 -2.18 1.31 45.91
CA ILE A 239 -1.22 0.35 46.44
C ILE A 239 -0.67 0.86 47.76
N THR A 240 -0.82 0.05 48.81
CA THR A 240 -0.33 0.35 50.16
C THR A 240 0.70 -0.66 50.64
N LEU A 241 1.58 -0.27 51.54
CA LEU A 241 2.56 -1.17 52.19
C LEU A 241 2.01 -1.81 53.48
N GLU A 242 0.77 -1.46 53.88
CA GLU A 242 0.19 -1.83 55.16
C GLU A 242 -0.38 -3.27 55.19
N ARG A 243 -0.12 -4.11 54.21
CA ARG A 243 -0.66 -5.50 54.09
C ARG A 243 -2.18 -5.58 54.30
N GLU A 244 -2.89 -4.64 53.72
CA GLU A 244 -4.34 -4.55 53.72
C GLU A 244 -4.91 -4.83 52.33
N ILE A 245 -6.06 -5.49 52.25
CA ILE A 245 -6.88 -5.61 51.04
C ILE A 245 -8.24 -5.03 51.34
N LYS A 246 -8.60 -3.92 50.67
CA LYS A 246 -9.93 -3.26 50.81
C LYS A 246 -10.59 -3.19 49.45
N LEU A 247 -11.60 -4.00 49.21
CA LEU A 247 -12.40 -3.98 47.99
C LEU A 247 -13.78 -3.37 48.27
N LYS A 248 -14.06 -2.26 47.61
CA LYS A 248 -15.33 -1.54 47.71
C LYS A 248 -16.12 -1.71 46.41
N ASN A 249 -17.33 -2.32 46.52
CA ASN A 249 -18.18 -2.59 45.35
C ASN A 249 -17.49 -3.34 44.22
N ALA A 250 -16.59 -4.26 44.57
CA ALA A 250 -15.84 -5.04 43.58
C ALA A 250 -16.77 -5.96 42.80
N ARG A 251 -16.59 -6.05 41.49
CA ARG A 251 -17.38 -6.91 40.62
C ARG A 251 -16.46 -7.76 39.77
N HIS A 252 -16.90 -8.99 39.52
CA HIS A 252 -16.17 -9.89 38.65
C HIS A 252 -16.22 -9.35 37.20
N PRO A 253 -15.07 -9.15 36.51
CA PRO A 253 -15.03 -8.47 35.23
C PRO A 253 -15.73 -9.22 34.09
N LEU A 254 -15.84 -10.55 34.18
CA LEU A 254 -16.47 -11.42 33.17
C LEU A 254 -17.94 -11.75 33.48
N MET A 255 -18.51 -11.25 34.56
CA MET A 255 -19.92 -11.46 34.87
C MET A 255 -20.76 -10.30 34.34
N ASP A 256 -21.96 -10.64 33.86
CA ASP A 256 -22.95 -9.63 33.48
C ASP A 256 -23.26 -8.75 34.71
N ARG A 257 -23.15 -7.44 34.51
CA ARG A 257 -23.31 -6.44 35.56
C ARG A 257 -24.71 -6.41 36.17
N SER A 258 -25.73 -6.81 35.40
CA SER A 258 -27.11 -6.87 35.83
C SER A 258 -27.35 -7.94 36.90
N ILE A 259 -26.54 -9.00 36.91
CA ILE A 259 -26.60 -10.15 37.81
C ILE A 259 -25.46 -10.21 38.82
N CYS A 260 -24.37 -9.46 38.59
CA CYS A 260 -23.18 -9.46 39.44
C CYS A 260 -23.45 -8.66 40.73
N VAL A 261 -23.48 -9.36 41.85
CA VAL A 261 -23.60 -8.73 43.19
C VAL A 261 -22.27 -8.09 43.57
N PRO A 262 -22.24 -6.77 43.93
CA PRO A 262 -21.02 -6.11 44.37
C PRO A 262 -20.46 -6.71 45.67
N LEU A 263 -19.19 -7.00 45.68
CA LEU A 263 -18.48 -7.52 46.86
C LEU A 263 -17.91 -6.36 47.69
N GLN A 264 -18.15 -6.38 48.99
CA GLN A 264 -17.43 -5.62 50.00
C GLN A 264 -16.49 -6.58 50.72
N PHE A 265 -15.20 -6.35 50.66
CA PHE A 265 -14.21 -7.22 51.27
C PHE A 265 -13.09 -6.43 51.91
N GLU A 266 -12.76 -6.77 53.16
CA GLU A 266 -11.66 -6.16 53.92
C GLU A 266 -10.87 -7.25 54.62
N MET A 267 -9.56 -7.22 54.49
CA MET A 267 -8.62 -8.14 55.15
C MET A 267 -7.33 -7.41 55.45
N GLY A 268 -6.75 -7.68 56.61
CA GLY A 268 -5.51 -7.00 57.10
C GLY A 268 -5.84 -6.01 58.23
N GLY A 269 -4.85 -5.28 58.72
CA GLY A 269 -4.96 -4.45 59.89
C GLY A 269 -5.42 -5.25 61.15
N ASP A 270 -6.60 -4.89 61.71
CA ASP A 270 -7.17 -5.59 62.88
C ASP A 270 -7.90 -6.90 62.46
N THR A 271 -8.21 -7.10 61.19
CA THR A 271 -8.91 -8.28 60.67
C THR A 271 -7.92 -9.33 60.23
N LYS A 272 -7.68 -10.36 61.04
CA LYS A 272 -6.64 -11.39 60.80
C LYS A 272 -7.15 -12.65 60.10
N GLY A 273 -8.34 -12.69 59.62
CA GLY A 273 -8.93 -13.81 58.87
C GLY A 273 -10.43 -13.67 58.72
N ILE A 274 -10.95 -14.51 57.83
CA ILE A 274 -12.40 -14.70 57.62
C ILE A 274 -12.80 -15.96 58.38
#